data_dc930b929e6e3a97e57d89ceb4b1e854
#
_entry.id   dc930b929e6e3a97e57d89ceb4b1e854
#
_cell.length_a   1.000
_cell.length_b   1.000
_cell.length_c   1.000
_cell.angle_alpha   90.00
_cell.angle_beta   90.00
_cell.angle_gamma   90.00
#
_symmetry.space_group_name_H-M   'P 1'
#
loop_
_entity.id
_entity.type
_entity.pdbx_description
1 polymer ?
#
loop_
_entity_poly.entity_id
_entity_poly.type
_entity_poly.pdbx_seq_one_letter_code
_entity_poly.pdbx_strand_id
1 'polypeptide(L)'
;MTKEELQVKVVEQQCIIEGANSEIWCYVNDYIRSLPYKIGDKVSCCRCDVCWIASIVPKRYYSGYSGEIEVRINPAKKDGNRSKRYYLIDSWEVDTIKKID
;
A
#
# COMPACT_ATOMS: atom_id res chain seq x y z
N MET A 1 28.45 24.96 -18.30
CA MET A 1 27.00 24.97 -18.07
C MET A 1 26.61 26.21 -17.30
N THR A 2 25.60 26.93 -17.77
CA THR A 2 25.08 28.10 -17.06
C THR A 2 24.09 27.64 -15.95
N LYS A 3 23.78 28.57 -15.06
CA LYS A 3 22.79 28.32 -14.00
C LYS A 3 21.40 28.02 -14.58
N GLU A 4 21.03 28.71 -15.63
CA GLU A 4 19.77 28.53 -16.34
C GLU A 4 19.69 27.16 -17.00
N GLU A 5 20.75 26.68 -17.62
CA GLU A 5 20.83 25.36 -18.22
C GLU A 5 20.69 24.28 -17.16
N LEU A 6 21.33 24.44 -15.99
CA LEU A 6 21.19 23.51 -14.87
C LEU A 6 19.76 23.43 -14.38
N GLN A 7 19.09 24.57 -14.21
CA GLN A 7 17.70 24.60 -13.74
C GLN A 7 16.76 23.89 -14.71
N VAL A 8 16.92 24.11 -16.02
CA VAL A 8 16.11 23.42 -17.05
C VAL A 8 16.29 21.90 -16.96
N LYS A 9 17.53 21.43 -16.84
CA LYS A 9 17.82 19.98 -16.73
C LYS A 9 17.22 19.37 -15.47
N VAL A 10 17.26 20.07 -14.34
CA VAL A 10 16.67 19.60 -13.08
C VAL A 10 15.14 19.46 -13.23
N VAL A 11 14.48 20.45 -13.81
CA VAL A 11 13.02 20.41 -14.05
C VAL A 11 12.65 19.26 -14.96
N GLU A 12 13.39 19.03 -16.05
CA GLU A 12 13.16 17.93 -16.98
C GLU A 12 13.24 16.57 -16.25
N GLN A 13 14.25 16.35 -15.41
CA GLN A 13 14.40 15.11 -14.66
C GLN A 13 13.30 14.93 -13.64
N GLN A 14 12.86 15.99 -12.97
CA GLN A 14 11.73 15.94 -12.04
C GLN A 14 10.44 15.50 -12.74
N CYS A 15 10.17 16.03 -13.94
CA CYS A 15 9.01 15.62 -14.73
C CYS A 15 9.04 14.15 -15.11
N ILE A 16 10.21 13.62 -15.49
CA ILE A 16 10.38 12.19 -15.79
C ILE A 16 10.11 11.33 -14.55
N ILE A 17 10.65 11.72 -13.40
CA ILE A 17 10.45 10.99 -12.14
C ILE A 17 8.97 10.98 -11.74
N GLU A 18 8.30 12.13 -11.82
CA GLU A 18 6.86 12.23 -11.49
C GLU A 18 6.01 11.37 -12.42
N GLY A 19 6.31 11.37 -13.73
CA GLY A 19 5.63 10.52 -14.69
C GLY A 19 5.79 9.03 -14.38
N ALA A 20 7.03 8.59 -14.09
CA ALA A 20 7.32 7.20 -13.74
C ALA A 20 6.60 6.79 -12.44
N ASN A 21 6.58 7.65 -11.43
CA ASN A 21 5.87 7.39 -10.17
C ASN A 21 4.36 7.29 -10.39
N SER A 22 3.78 8.10 -11.27
CA SER A 22 2.36 8.03 -11.61
C SER A 22 1.99 6.71 -12.28
N GLU A 23 2.83 6.19 -13.17
CA GLU A 23 2.64 4.90 -13.81
C GLU A 23 2.71 3.76 -12.79
N ILE A 24 3.71 3.76 -11.91
CA ILE A 24 3.85 2.76 -10.85
C ILE A 24 2.62 2.77 -9.94
N TRP A 25 2.15 3.95 -9.56
CA TRP A 25 0.94 4.11 -8.75
C TRP A 25 -0.28 3.47 -9.42
N CYS A 26 -0.47 3.70 -10.73
CA CYS A 26 -1.56 3.10 -11.49
C CYS A 26 -1.47 1.57 -11.51
N TYR A 27 -0.29 1.00 -11.79
CA TYR A 27 -0.09 -0.45 -11.79
C TYR A 27 -0.36 -1.07 -10.42
N VAL A 28 0.12 -0.45 -9.35
CA VAL A 28 -0.10 -0.96 -7.99
C VAL A 28 -1.58 -0.90 -7.62
N ASN A 29 -2.29 0.17 -7.99
CA ASN A 29 -3.73 0.25 -7.74
C ASN A 29 -4.53 -0.79 -8.53
N ASP A 30 -4.15 -1.08 -9.77
CA ASP A 30 -4.77 -2.15 -10.55
C ASP A 30 -4.55 -3.51 -9.87
N TYR A 31 -3.36 -3.76 -9.36
CA TYR A 31 -3.06 -4.96 -8.57
C TYR A 31 -3.94 -5.04 -7.33
N ILE A 32 -4.09 -3.95 -6.58
CA ILE A 32 -4.93 -3.88 -5.38
C ILE A 32 -6.39 -4.25 -5.73
N ARG A 33 -6.91 -3.75 -6.84
CA ARG A 33 -8.27 -4.07 -7.30
C ARG A 33 -8.45 -5.55 -7.65
N SER A 34 -7.38 -6.23 -8.03
CA SER A 34 -7.41 -7.65 -8.37
C SER A 34 -7.31 -8.58 -7.17
N LEU A 35 -7.02 -8.06 -5.97
CA LEU A 35 -6.89 -8.87 -4.76
C LEU A 35 -8.21 -9.54 -4.38
N PRO A 36 -8.14 -10.75 -3.77
CA PRO A 36 -9.35 -11.48 -3.36
C PRO A 36 -10.05 -10.87 -2.14
N TYR A 37 -9.47 -9.88 -1.52
CA TYR A 37 -10.02 -9.16 -0.37
C TYR A 37 -10.00 -7.65 -0.63
N LYS A 38 -10.87 -6.93 0.07
CA LYS A 38 -11.01 -5.46 -0.06
C LYS A 38 -11.09 -4.81 1.32
N ILE A 39 -10.98 -3.48 1.34
CA ILE A 39 -11.16 -2.70 2.57
C ILE A 39 -12.50 -3.04 3.21
N GLY A 40 -12.47 -3.34 4.50
CA GLY A 40 -13.66 -3.74 5.26
C GLY A 40 -13.91 -5.24 5.31
N ASP A 41 -13.22 -6.04 4.51
CA ASP A 41 -13.37 -7.49 4.51
C ASP A 41 -12.78 -8.11 5.78
N LYS A 42 -13.44 -9.16 6.26
CA LYS A 42 -12.96 -9.98 7.37
C LYS A 42 -11.99 -11.01 6.84
N VAL A 43 -10.79 -11.04 7.40
CA VAL A 43 -9.69 -11.90 6.92
C VAL A 43 -8.94 -12.52 8.08
N SER A 44 -8.11 -13.52 7.78
CA SER A 44 -7.09 -14.05 8.67
C SER A 44 -5.71 -13.79 8.10
N CYS A 45 -4.72 -13.63 8.97
CA CYS A 45 -3.32 -13.49 8.58
C CYS A 45 -2.42 -14.11 9.64
N CYS A 46 -1.11 -14.11 9.42
CA CYS A 46 -0.19 -14.73 10.37
C CYS A 46 -0.16 -14.07 11.76
N ARG A 47 -0.58 -12.80 11.87
CA ARG A 47 -0.65 -12.09 13.15
C ARG A 47 -1.96 -12.29 13.89
N CYS A 48 -3.06 -12.44 13.15
CA CYS A 48 -4.40 -12.46 13.70
C CYS A 48 -5.25 -13.49 12.98
N ASP A 49 -5.90 -14.37 13.73
CA ASP A 49 -6.83 -15.35 13.16
C ASP A 49 -8.09 -14.68 12.60
N VAL A 50 -8.47 -13.55 13.21
CA VAL A 50 -9.63 -12.76 12.77
C VAL A 50 -9.27 -11.28 12.83
N CYS A 51 -9.37 -10.61 11.69
CA CYS A 51 -9.15 -9.18 11.60
C CYS A 51 -9.90 -8.63 10.38
N TRP A 52 -9.90 -7.33 10.24
CA TRP A 52 -10.54 -6.63 9.11
C TRP A 52 -9.52 -5.78 8.39
N ILE A 53 -9.64 -5.69 7.09
CA ILE A 53 -8.79 -4.82 6.28
C ILE A 53 -9.18 -3.37 6.55
N ALA A 54 -8.28 -2.59 7.15
CA ALA A 54 -8.48 -1.17 7.41
C ALA A 54 -8.11 -0.31 6.21
N SER A 55 -7.00 -0.63 5.55
CA SER A 55 -6.56 0.09 4.35
C SER A 55 -5.64 -0.78 3.50
N ILE A 56 -5.66 -0.54 2.20
CA ILE A 56 -4.74 -1.12 1.22
C ILE A 56 -4.31 0.01 0.29
N VAL A 57 -3.05 0.39 0.36
CA VAL A 57 -2.52 1.51 -0.44
C VAL A 57 -1.17 1.14 -1.05
N PRO A 58 -0.76 1.80 -2.14
CA PRO A 58 0.59 1.64 -2.66
C PRO A 58 1.60 2.11 -1.61
N LYS A 59 2.62 1.29 -1.37
CA LYS A 59 3.67 1.62 -0.40
C LYS A 59 4.56 2.73 -0.95
N ARG A 60 4.65 3.82 -0.20
CA ARG A 60 5.43 4.98 -0.58
C ARG A 60 6.78 4.99 0.14
N TYR A 61 7.84 5.19 -0.64
CA TYR A 61 9.18 5.43 -0.11
C TYR A 61 9.56 6.89 -0.33
N TYR A 62 10.72 7.27 0.20
CA TYR A 62 11.26 8.61 0.11
C TYR A 62 11.38 9.12 -1.33
N SER A 63 11.70 8.22 -2.27
CA SER A 63 11.90 8.53 -3.68
C SER A 63 10.69 8.22 -4.58
N GLY A 64 9.55 7.76 -4.00
CA GLY A 64 8.37 7.40 -4.76
C GLY A 64 7.78 6.05 -4.35
N TYR A 65 7.12 5.38 -5.28
CA TYR A 65 6.48 4.08 -5.05
C TYR A 65 7.41 2.93 -5.41
N SER A 66 7.39 1.86 -4.61
CA SER A 66 8.26 0.70 -4.79
C SER A 66 7.66 -0.43 -5.61
N GLY A 67 6.38 -0.36 -5.94
CA GLY A 67 5.64 -1.47 -6.52
C GLY A 67 5.06 -2.44 -5.49
N GLU A 68 5.25 -2.18 -4.21
CA GLU A 68 4.67 -2.97 -3.10
C GLU A 68 3.40 -2.30 -2.58
N ILE A 69 2.60 -3.08 -1.82
CA ILE A 69 1.42 -2.55 -1.14
C ILE A 69 1.64 -2.48 0.36
N GLU A 70 0.94 -1.56 1.00
CA GLU A 70 0.90 -1.41 2.45
C GLU A 70 -0.52 -1.75 2.91
N VAL A 71 -0.63 -2.75 3.77
CA VAL A 71 -1.92 -3.20 4.30
C VAL A 71 -1.96 -2.91 5.80
N ARG A 72 -3.05 -2.29 6.24
CA ARG A 72 -3.34 -2.11 7.67
C ARG A 72 -4.57 -2.91 8.02
N ILE A 73 -4.55 -3.52 9.19
CA ILE A 73 -5.67 -4.34 9.68
C ILE A 73 -6.16 -3.84 11.03
N ASN A 74 -7.44 -4.07 11.29
CA ASN A 74 -8.02 -3.88 12.62
C ASN A 74 -8.21 -5.27 13.24
N PRO A 75 -7.55 -5.58 14.37
CA PRO A 75 -7.75 -6.87 15.03
C PRO A 75 -9.13 -6.95 15.68
N ALA A 76 -9.55 -8.17 16.02
CA ALA A 76 -10.77 -8.37 16.79
C ALA A 76 -10.50 -8.05 18.26
N LYS A 77 -11.50 -7.46 18.93
CA LYS A 77 -11.51 -7.27 20.37
C LYS A 77 -11.83 -8.58 21.07
N LYS A 78 -11.69 -8.61 22.41
CA LYS A 78 -12.06 -9.79 23.23
C LYS A 78 -13.52 -10.21 23.03
N ASP A 79 -14.42 -9.28 22.74
CA ASP A 79 -15.83 -9.54 22.46
C ASP A 79 -16.11 -9.97 21.01
N GLY A 80 -15.10 -10.10 20.19
CA GLY A 80 -15.22 -10.49 18.79
C GLY A 80 -15.50 -9.37 17.82
N ASN A 81 -15.69 -8.13 18.29
CA ASN A 81 -15.95 -6.97 17.44
C ASN A 81 -14.67 -6.34 16.90
N ARG A 82 -14.80 -5.61 15.79
CA ARG A 82 -13.69 -4.91 15.17
C ARG A 82 -13.12 -3.83 16.09
N SER A 83 -11.80 -3.87 16.31
CA SER A 83 -11.08 -2.86 17.07
C SER A 83 -10.91 -1.58 16.25
N LYS A 84 -10.77 -0.44 16.94
CA LYS A 84 -10.37 0.83 16.32
C LYS A 84 -8.86 0.93 16.11
N ARG A 85 -8.08 0.09 16.78
CA ARG A 85 -6.63 0.02 16.60
C ARG A 85 -6.33 -0.63 15.25
N TYR A 86 -5.18 -0.30 14.69
CA TYR A 86 -4.71 -0.95 13.47
C TYR A 86 -3.24 -1.35 13.58
N TYR A 87 -2.88 -2.39 12.86
CA TYR A 87 -1.50 -2.85 12.73
C TYR A 87 -1.09 -2.82 11.26
N LEU A 88 0.16 -2.42 11.03
CA LEU A 88 0.76 -2.48 9.71
C LEU A 88 1.22 -3.92 9.45
N ILE A 89 0.83 -4.46 8.31
CA ILE A 89 1.26 -5.78 7.86
C ILE A 89 2.52 -5.62 7.01
N ASP A 90 3.58 -6.34 7.35
CA ASP A 90 4.82 -6.35 6.58
C ASP A 90 4.60 -6.99 5.21
N SER A 91 5.42 -6.62 4.22
CA SER A 91 5.28 -7.10 2.84
C SER A 91 5.22 -8.62 2.72
N TRP A 92 6.02 -9.35 3.51
CA TRP A 92 6.03 -10.81 3.48
C TRP A 92 4.79 -11.43 4.11
N GLU A 93 4.12 -10.70 5.01
CA GLU A 93 2.89 -11.16 5.67
C GLU A 93 1.65 -10.97 4.79
N VAL A 94 1.71 -10.07 3.82
CA VAL A 94 0.59 -9.79 2.91
C VAL A 94 0.13 -11.06 2.19
N ASP A 95 1.05 -11.93 1.81
CA ASP A 95 0.75 -13.17 1.12
C ASP A 95 0.05 -14.20 2.01
N THR A 96 0.03 -13.99 3.33
CA THR A 96 -0.64 -14.88 4.29
C THR A 96 -2.10 -14.50 4.51
N ILE A 97 -2.56 -13.37 3.97
CA ILE A 97 -3.93 -12.87 4.17
C ILE A 97 -4.91 -13.75 3.42
N LYS A 98 -5.92 -14.27 4.13
CA LYS A 98 -7.00 -15.10 3.55
C LYS A 98 -8.35 -14.55 3.97
N LYS A 99 -9.27 -14.42 3.01
CA LYS A 99 -10.62 -13.97 3.29
C LYS A 99 -11.38 -15.01 4.10
N ILE A 100 -12.11 -14.56 5.12
CA ILE A 100 -12.99 -15.40 5.94
C ILE A 100 -14.44 -15.14 5.51
N ASP A 101 -15.15 -16.19 5.23
CA ASP A 101 -16.58 -16.10 4.91
C ASP A 101 -17.44 -15.94 6.17
#